data_d82949defaf86ec6269b40e86f9cb51f
#
_entry.id   d82949defaf86ec6269b40e86f9cb51f
#
_cell.length_a   1.000
_cell.length_b   1.000
_cell.length_c   1.000
_cell.angle_alpha   90.00
_cell.angle_beta   90.00
_cell.angle_gamma   90.00
#
_symmetry.space_group_name_H-M   'P 1'
#
loop_
_entity.id
_entity.type
_entity.pdbx_description
1 polymer ?
#
loop_
_entity_poly.entity_id
_entity_poly.type
_entity_poly.pdbx_seq_one_letter_code
_entity_poly.pdbx_strand_id
1 'polypeptide(L)'
;MSGKIHVIGAGLSGLSAAVWLLKAGRSVAVYEAAGHAGGRCRSYFDENLGRLIDNGNHLILSGNRAVYQFMDAIGTEDRLCGPERAEFEFVDLRDGARWTVRPGAGRVPWWILFKDRRVPGSRLIDYIRALGLAWANGEETVSGCLGKQGALFEKFWEPLAVSALNTHADEAAASLLWPVVSETFGRGEAACRPRIARKGLSDCFIEPSLNFLAKQSTHVRFGQRLRCFESTEDKITALHFSGDHVIELDRDDSVILAVPHGAAIKAARWMQAPRGSRAIVNGHFLLSQALDHPRILGMVGGTCHWLFVRDDVASVTVSAADVLARDDPQEIAIRMWDEIAQVMGLEGAPLPAYRIVKEKRATFAQTPEEVARRPGVRTIRPNLFLAGDWTDTGLPATIEGSLRSGRKAAETLLATATSP
;
A
#
# COMPACT_ATOMS: atom_id res chain seq x y z
N MET A 1 0.40 -18.36 32.89
CA MET A 1 1.07 -17.28 32.14
C MET A 1 0.55 -17.36 30.71
N SER A 2 0.17 -16.26 30.09
CA SER A 2 -0.27 -16.30 28.67
C SER A 2 0.91 -16.67 27.79
N GLY A 3 0.72 -17.57 26.80
CA GLY A 3 1.76 -17.98 25.87
C GLY A 3 2.37 -16.82 25.08
N LYS A 4 3.52 -17.06 24.50
CA LYS A 4 4.24 -16.10 23.64
C LYS A 4 3.58 -16.03 22.26
N ILE A 5 3.58 -14.86 21.66
CA ILE A 5 3.06 -14.65 20.31
C ILE A 5 4.23 -14.42 19.34
N HIS A 6 4.35 -15.29 18.35
CA HIS A 6 5.39 -15.26 17.33
C HIS A 6 4.88 -14.56 16.07
N VAL A 7 5.38 -13.38 15.78
CA VAL A 7 5.03 -12.62 14.57
C VAL A 7 6.09 -12.85 13.51
N ILE A 8 5.71 -13.43 12.38
CA ILE A 8 6.61 -13.77 11.27
C ILE A 8 6.45 -12.74 10.16
N GLY A 9 7.47 -11.90 9.98
CA GLY A 9 7.53 -10.76 9.06
C GLY A 9 7.44 -9.43 9.80
N ALA A 10 8.42 -8.55 9.55
CA ALA A 10 8.46 -7.18 10.07
C ALA A 10 8.10 -6.12 9.00
N GLY A 11 7.20 -6.46 8.06
CA GLY A 11 6.48 -5.51 7.23
C GLY A 11 5.40 -4.79 8.03
N LEU A 12 4.67 -3.84 7.41
CA LEU A 12 3.66 -3.04 8.12
C LEU A 12 2.60 -3.87 8.85
N SER A 13 2.13 -4.97 8.24
CA SER A 13 1.15 -5.84 8.89
C SER A 13 1.69 -6.52 10.14
N GLY A 14 2.93 -7.01 10.09
CA GLY A 14 3.56 -7.63 11.25
C GLY A 14 3.90 -6.63 12.35
N LEU A 15 4.43 -5.46 11.99
CA LEU A 15 4.69 -4.36 12.94
C LEU A 15 3.39 -3.87 13.57
N SER A 16 2.30 -3.73 12.79
CA SER A 16 0.99 -3.38 13.33
C SER A 16 0.49 -4.42 14.32
N ALA A 17 0.55 -5.70 13.98
CA ALA A 17 0.16 -6.78 14.90
C ALA A 17 0.99 -6.73 16.21
N ALA A 18 2.31 -6.59 16.09
CA ALA A 18 3.21 -6.53 17.25
C ALA A 18 2.91 -5.33 18.16
N VAL A 19 2.71 -4.13 17.58
CA VAL A 19 2.38 -2.91 18.34
C VAL A 19 1.08 -3.09 19.12
N TRP A 20 0.01 -3.57 18.48
CA TRP A 20 -1.29 -3.74 19.14
C TRP A 20 -1.28 -4.84 20.21
N LEU A 21 -0.52 -5.93 20.01
CA LEU A 21 -0.34 -6.98 21.01
C LEU A 21 0.45 -6.49 22.22
N LEU A 22 1.53 -5.75 22.00
CA LEU A 22 2.33 -5.16 23.09
C LEU A 22 1.54 -4.12 23.88
N LYS A 23 0.72 -3.29 23.21
CA LYS A 23 -0.22 -2.37 23.89
C LYS A 23 -1.24 -3.12 24.76
N ALA A 24 -1.60 -4.34 24.39
CA ALA A 24 -2.46 -5.21 25.19
C ALA A 24 -1.70 -6.03 26.24
N GLY A 25 -0.43 -5.74 26.50
CA GLY A 25 0.39 -6.39 27.53
C GLY A 25 0.81 -7.83 27.22
N ARG A 26 0.80 -8.23 25.91
CA ARG A 26 1.17 -9.61 25.51
C ARG A 26 2.66 -9.72 25.23
N SER A 27 3.22 -10.90 25.50
CA SER A 27 4.61 -11.21 25.14
C SER A 27 4.71 -11.51 23.65
N VAL A 28 5.57 -10.78 22.93
CA VAL A 28 5.73 -10.87 21.47
C VAL A 28 7.18 -11.15 21.10
N ALA A 29 7.38 -12.01 20.11
CA ALA A 29 8.66 -12.17 19.41
C ALA A 29 8.45 -11.92 17.91
N VAL A 30 9.28 -11.06 17.30
CA VAL A 30 9.15 -10.69 15.88
C VAL A 30 10.34 -11.21 15.08
N TYR A 31 10.08 -11.83 13.94
CA TYR A 31 11.07 -12.45 13.07
C TYR A 31 10.97 -11.86 11.67
N GLU A 32 12.12 -11.51 11.07
CA GLU A 32 12.19 -10.97 9.72
C GLU A 32 13.27 -11.67 8.90
N ALA A 33 12.93 -12.01 7.67
CA ALA A 33 13.83 -12.72 6.75
C ALA A 33 14.97 -11.85 6.21
N ALA A 34 14.72 -10.55 6.06
CA ALA A 34 15.72 -9.58 5.59
C ALA A 34 16.57 -9.04 6.75
N GLY A 35 17.64 -8.32 6.42
CA GLY A 35 18.45 -7.59 7.40
C GLY A 35 17.82 -6.26 7.85
N HIS A 36 16.60 -5.94 7.46
CA HIS A 36 15.90 -4.70 7.76
C HIS A 36 14.38 -4.94 7.87
N ALA A 37 13.70 -4.11 8.63
CA ALA A 37 12.24 -4.09 8.71
C ALA A 37 11.60 -3.23 7.60
N GLY A 38 10.26 -3.24 7.53
CA GLY A 38 9.44 -2.42 6.65
C GLY A 38 8.94 -3.13 5.39
N GLY A 39 9.64 -4.16 4.95
CA GLY A 39 9.28 -4.89 3.72
C GLY A 39 9.23 -3.97 2.50
N ARG A 40 8.06 -3.82 1.87
CA ARG A 40 7.81 -2.92 0.73
C ARG A 40 7.70 -1.44 1.13
N CYS A 41 7.32 -1.15 2.38
CA CYS A 41 7.18 0.20 2.93
C CYS A 41 8.42 0.57 3.72
N ARG A 42 9.49 0.98 3.02
CA ARG A 42 10.76 1.38 3.63
C ARG A 42 11.45 2.46 2.84
N SER A 43 12.33 3.18 3.49
CA SER A 43 13.29 4.12 2.88
C SER A 43 14.71 3.59 3.03
N TYR A 44 15.59 3.99 2.13
CA TYR A 44 17.02 3.69 2.22
C TYR A 44 17.83 4.79 1.53
N PHE A 45 19.09 4.92 1.93
CA PHE A 45 20.01 5.83 1.29
C PHE A 45 20.47 5.24 -0.03
N ASP A 46 20.34 6.01 -1.10
CA ASP A 46 20.84 5.65 -2.43
C ASP A 46 22.13 6.41 -2.72
N GLU A 47 23.22 5.69 -2.91
CA GLU A 47 24.56 6.28 -3.12
C GLU A 47 24.66 7.06 -4.44
N ASN A 48 23.96 6.62 -5.51
CA ASN A 48 24.00 7.31 -6.80
C ASN A 48 23.30 8.68 -6.75
N LEU A 49 22.21 8.76 -5.98
CA LEU A 49 21.50 10.01 -5.78
C LEU A 49 22.08 10.84 -4.62
N GLY A 50 22.83 10.21 -3.71
CA GLY A 50 23.26 10.85 -2.46
C GLY A 50 22.07 11.27 -1.59
N ARG A 51 20.95 10.57 -1.68
CA ARG A 51 19.66 10.93 -1.04
C ARG A 51 18.98 9.72 -0.44
N LEU A 52 18.17 9.99 0.59
CA LEU A 52 17.22 9.02 1.12
C LEU A 52 16.02 8.94 0.17
N ILE A 53 15.72 7.74 -0.29
CA ILE A 53 14.57 7.47 -1.16
C ILE A 53 13.68 6.38 -0.57
N ASP A 54 12.42 6.38 -0.97
CA ASP A 54 11.48 5.32 -0.63
C ASP A 54 11.55 4.17 -1.64
N ASN A 55 11.34 2.94 -1.19
CA ASN A 55 11.25 1.77 -2.08
C ASN A 55 10.12 1.90 -3.11
N GLY A 56 9.09 2.67 -2.77
CA GLY A 56 7.98 3.04 -3.62
C GLY A 56 7.26 4.24 -3.04
N ASN A 57 6.68 5.07 -3.90
CA ASN A 57 5.93 6.24 -3.47
C ASN A 57 4.53 5.82 -3.01
N HIS A 58 4.08 6.37 -1.90
CA HIS A 58 2.76 6.08 -1.35
C HIS A 58 1.99 7.37 -1.07
N LEU A 59 0.80 7.45 -1.67
CA LEU A 59 -0.19 8.46 -1.36
C LEU A 59 -1.10 7.93 -0.24
N ILE A 60 -1.20 8.68 0.84
CA ILE A 60 -2.09 8.42 1.96
C ILE A 60 -3.21 9.45 1.92
N LEU A 61 -4.42 9.05 2.21
CA LEU A 61 -5.54 9.96 2.33
C LEU A 61 -5.93 10.14 3.80
N SER A 62 -6.39 11.35 4.16
CA SER A 62 -6.79 11.65 5.54
C SER A 62 -7.93 10.76 6.08
N GLY A 63 -8.63 10.03 5.21
CA GLY A 63 -9.64 9.03 5.57
C GLY A 63 -9.07 7.64 5.89
N ASN A 64 -7.77 7.42 5.73
CA ASN A 64 -7.11 6.14 6.01
C ASN A 64 -6.95 5.92 7.53
N ARG A 65 -8.02 5.45 8.15
CA ARG A 65 -8.16 5.40 9.62
C ARG A 65 -7.12 4.51 10.30
N ALA A 66 -6.79 3.34 9.74
CA ALA A 66 -5.82 2.44 10.35
C ALA A 66 -4.42 3.04 10.31
N VAL A 67 -4.11 3.83 9.26
CA VAL A 67 -2.86 4.60 9.17
C VAL A 67 -2.74 5.57 10.35
N TYR A 68 -3.73 6.45 10.54
CA TYR A 68 -3.65 7.46 11.61
C TYR A 68 -3.70 6.84 13.00
N GLN A 69 -4.51 5.80 13.23
CA GLN A 69 -4.54 5.08 14.49
C GLN A 69 -3.20 4.39 14.80
N PHE A 70 -2.53 3.87 13.79
CA PHE A 70 -1.20 3.28 13.97
C PHE A 70 -0.15 4.35 14.24
N MET A 71 -0.17 5.47 13.52
CA MET A 71 0.74 6.60 13.74
C MET A 71 0.58 7.20 15.14
N ASP A 72 -0.66 7.36 15.63
CA ASP A 72 -0.96 7.73 17.03
C ASP A 72 -0.32 6.73 18.02
N ALA A 73 -0.50 5.44 17.76
CA ALA A 73 0.05 4.40 18.64
C ALA A 73 1.59 4.41 18.74
N ILE A 74 2.29 4.87 17.70
CA ILE A 74 3.77 4.95 17.65
C ILE A 74 4.32 6.38 17.76
N GLY A 75 3.42 7.40 17.88
CA GLY A 75 3.78 8.81 18.11
C GLY A 75 4.39 9.51 16.89
N THR A 76 3.76 9.39 15.71
CA THR A 76 4.28 9.96 14.44
C THR A 76 3.23 10.71 13.62
N GLU A 77 2.16 11.20 14.23
CA GLU A 77 1.02 11.82 13.54
C GLU A 77 1.39 13.05 12.71
N ASP A 78 2.44 13.76 13.08
CA ASP A 78 2.96 14.96 12.43
C ASP A 78 3.92 14.69 11.25
N ARG A 79 4.24 13.42 10.97
CA ARG A 79 5.25 13.05 9.95
C ARG A 79 4.73 12.94 8.53
N LEU A 80 3.44 13.18 8.33
CA LEU A 80 2.85 13.33 7.01
C LEU A 80 2.73 14.80 6.63
N CYS A 81 2.87 15.09 5.33
CA CYS A 81 2.67 16.44 4.78
C CYS A 81 1.82 16.37 3.51
N GLY A 82 1.27 17.51 3.11
CA GLY A 82 0.43 17.67 1.93
C GLY A 82 -0.47 18.90 2.05
N PRO A 83 -1.29 19.19 1.02
CA PRO A 83 -2.12 20.38 0.98
C PRO A 83 -3.14 20.41 2.12
N GLU A 84 -3.48 21.59 2.62
CA GLU A 84 -4.47 21.77 3.70
C GLU A 84 -5.87 21.31 3.30
N ARG A 85 -6.19 21.37 2.00
CA ARG A 85 -7.46 20.91 1.43
C ARG A 85 -7.26 19.74 0.49
N ALA A 86 -8.33 19.00 0.23
CA ALA A 86 -8.31 17.93 -0.77
C ALA A 86 -8.22 18.53 -2.17
N GLU A 87 -7.03 18.57 -2.70
CA GLU A 87 -6.72 19.00 -4.05
C GLU A 87 -5.87 17.94 -4.73
N PHE A 88 -6.34 17.48 -5.90
CA PHE A 88 -5.65 16.51 -6.74
C PHE A 88 -5.37 17.16 -8.08
N GLU A 89 -4.13 17.56 -8.27
CA GLU A 89 -3.68 18.11 -9.54
C GLU A 89 -3.42 16.98 -10.54
N PHE A 90 -3.82 17.21 -11.79
CA PHE A 90 -3.59 16.30 -12.90
C PHE A 90 -3.06 17.04 -14.12
N VAL A 91 -2.33 16.33 -14.95
CA VAL A 91 -1.89 16.75 -16.27
C VAL A 91 -2.12 15.64 -17.30
N ASP A 92 -2.60 16.01 -18.48
CA ASP A 92 -2.65 15.13 -19.63
C ASP A 92 -1.39 15.37 -20.48
N LEU A 93 -0.54 14.35 -20.58
CA LEU A 93 0.74 14.45 -21.30
C LEU A 93 0.58 14.58 -22.83
N ARG A 94 -0.61 14.24 -23.36
CA ARG A 94 -0.90 14.29 -24.80
C ARG A 94 -1.08 15.71 -25.32
N ASP A 95 -1.68 16.58 -24.50
CA ASP A 95 -2.03 17.95 -24.89
C ASP A 95 -1.59 19.03 -23.86
N GLY A 96 -0.97 18.61 -22.75
CA GLY A 96 -0.52 19.49 -21.67
C GLY A 96 -1.67 20.07 -20.82
N ALA A 97 -2.93 19.64 -21.03
CA ALA A 97 -4.07 20.14 -20.28
C ALA A 97 -3.93 19.81 -18.78
N ARG A 98 -4.18 20.82 -17.94
CA ARG A 98 -4.11 20.69 -16.47
C ARG A 98 -5.48 20.91 -15.85
N TRP A 99 -5.80 20.15 -14.81
CA TRP A 99 -7.00 20.36 -14.00
C TRP A 99 -6.76 19.93 -12.57
N THR A 100 -7.64 20.38 -11.67
CA THR A 100 -7.59 19.99 -10.26
C THR A 100 -8.95 19.49 -9.84
N VAL A 101 -8.99 18.29 -9.27
CA VAL A 101 -10.18 17.74 -8.65
C VAL A 101 -10.24 18.20 -7.20
N ARG A 102 -11.33 18.91 -6.84
CA ARG A 102 -11.55 19.50 -5.52
C ARG A 102 -12.86 18.97 -4.92
N PRO A 103 -12.83 17.86 -4.17
CA PRO A 103 -13.99 17.36 -3.45
C PRO A 103 -14.57 18.43 -2.52
N GLY A 104 -15.89 18.49 -2.43
CA GLY A 104 -16.58 19.42 -1.53
C GLY A 104 -16.64 18.89 -0.09
N ALA A 105 -16.99 19.78 0.84
CA ALA A 105 -17.31 19.40 2.21
C ALA A 105 -18.58 18.54 2.27
N GLY A 106 -18.60 17.55 3.15
CA GLY A 106 -19.74 16.67 3.37
C GLY A 106 -19.82 15.46 2.43
N ARG A 107 -20.79 14.60 2.69
CA ARG A 107 -20.93 13.30 2.01
C ARG A 107 -21.60 13.39 0.64
N VAL A 108 -22.42 14.41 0.42
CA VAL A 108 -23.09 14.61 -0.86
C VAL A 108 -22.17 15.40 -1.79
N PRO A 109 -21.81 14.88 -2.96
CA PRO A 109 -20.81 15.48 -3.84
C PRO A 109 -21.40 16.66 -4.65
N TRP A 110 -21.97 17.68 -4.00
CA TRP A 110 -22.53 18.87 -4.65
C TRP A 110 -21.56 19.58 -5.59
N TRP A 111 -20.26 19.43 -5.36
CA TRP A 111 -19.21 20.01 -6.19
C TRP A 111 -19.27 19.55 -7.66
N ILE A 112 -19.82 18.38 -7.96
CA ILE A 112 -20.00 17.90 -9.33
C ILE A 112 -21.00 18.73 -10.15
N LEU A 113 -21.82 19.56 -9.51
CA LEU A 113 -22.73 20.46 -10.22
C LEU A 113 -22.00 21.66 -10.86
N PHE A 114 -20.78 21.97 -10.38
CA PHE A 114 -19.98 23.11 -10.84
C PHE A 114 -18.97 22.68 -11.91
N LYS A 115 -19.03 23.28 -13.12
CA LYS A 115 -18.16 22.90 -14.24
C LYS A 115 -16.67 23.06 -13.95
N ASP A 116 -16.29 24.09 -13.19
CA ASP A 116 -14.94 24.45 -12.80
C ASP A 116 -14.34 23.47 -11.76
N ARG A 117 -15.18 22.62 -11.15
CA ARG A 117 -14.77 21.62 -10.16
C ARG A 117 -14.78 20.20 -10.70
N ARG A 118 -15.42 19.96 -11.82
CA ARG A 118 -15.50 18.67 -12.48
C ARG A 118 -14.23 18.37 -13.27
N VAL A 119 -14.01 17.07 -13.52
CA VAL A 119 -13.04 16.64 -14.52
C VAL A 119 -13.41 17.21 -15.89
N PRO A 120 -12.50 17.87 -16.63
CA PRO A 120 -12.78 18.46 -17.93
C PRO A 120 -13.35 17.44 -18.91
N GLY A 121 -14.46 17.82 -19.59
CA GLY A 121 -15.17 16.96 -20.54
C GLY A 121 -16.16 15.98 -19.92
N SER A 122 -16.23 15.87 -18.57
CA SER A 122 -17.18 14.99 -17.89
C SER A 122 -18.60 15.54 -17.83
N ARG A 123 -19.58 14.63 -17.79
CA ARG A 123 -21.01 14.96 -17.62
C ARG A 123 -21.49 14.51 -16.24
N LEU A 124 -22.54 15.10 -15.70
CA LEU A 124 -23.10 14.74 -14.39
C LEU A 124 -23.48 13.25 -14.29
N ILE A 125 -24.02 12.70 -15.37
CA ILE A 125 -24.43 11.29 -15.42
C ILE A 125 -23.26 10.33 -15.24
N ASP A 126 -22.06 10.74 -15.64
CA ASP A 126 -20.86 9.91 -15.54
C ASP A 126 -20.47 9.68 -14.06
N TYR A 127 -20.72 10.66 -13.18
CA TYR A 127 -20.50 10.52 -11.72
C TYR A 127 -21.53 9.61 -11.05
N ILE A 128 -22.77 9.58 -11.54
CA ILE A 128 -23.82 8.71 -10.99
C ILE A 128 -23.48 7.25 -11.22
N ARG A 129 -22.83 6.91 -12.33
CA ARG A 129 -22.37 5.54 -12.63
C ARG A 129 -21.41 5.00 -11.57
N ALA A 130 -20.67 5.87 -10.88
CA ALA A 130 -19.78 5.44 -9.79
C ALA A 130 -20.53 4.76 -8.64
N LEU A 131 -21.82 5.04 -8.46
CA LEU A 131 -22.67 4.32 -7.50
C LEU A 131 -22.80 2.83 -7.84
N GLY A 132 -22.63 2.44 -9.11
CA GLY A 132 -22.59 1.04 -9.52
C GLY A 132 -21.53 0.22 -8.80
N LEU A 133 -20.43 0.84 -8.40
CA LEU A 133 -19.38 0.18 -7.59
C LEU A 133 -19.90 -0.30 -6.22
N ALA A 134 -20.93 0.38 -5.66
CA ALA A 134 -21.48 0.02 -4.36
C ALA A 134 -22.26 -1.31 -4.37
N TRP A 135 -22.74 -1.70 -5.54
CA TRP A 135 -23.50 -2.93 -5.75
C TRP A 135 -22.75 -3.95 -6.62
N ALA A 136 -21.46 -3.68 -6.87
CA ALA A 136 -20.63 -4.59 -7.62
C ALA A 136 -20.59 -5.97 -6.96
N ASN A 137 -20.91 -6.99 -7.71
CA ASN A 137 -20.74 -8.38 -7.26
C ASN A 137 -19.26 -8.79 -7.25
N GLY A 138 -18.97 -9.98 -6.74
CA GLY A 138 -17.59 -10.46 -6.59
C GLY A 138 -16.87 -10.74 -7.90
N GLU A 139 -17.56 -10.77 -9.05
CA GLU A 139 -17.02 -11.10 -10.37
C GLU A 139 -16.83 -9.86 -11.26
N GLU A 140 -17.38 -8.71 -10.88
CA GLU A 140 -17.37 -7.50 -11.68
C GLU A 140 -16.02 -6.77 -11.63
N THR A 141 -15.60 -6.26 -12.79
CA THR A 141 -14.42 -5.41 -12.91
C THR A 141 -14.79 -3.92 -12.80
N VAL A 142 -13.80 -3.08 -12.48
CA VAL A 142 -13.98 -1.63 -12.38
C VAL A 142 -14.56 -1.05 -13.67
N SER A 143 -13.99 -1.41 -14.82
CA SER A 143 -14.49 -0.93 -16.13
C SER A 143 -15.83 -1.52 -16.49
N GLY A 144 -16.18 -2.72 -16.01
CA GLY A 144 -17.51 -3.31 -16.15
C GLY A 144 -18.59 -2.46 -15.47
N CYS A 145 -18.32 -2.01 -14.24
CA CYS A 145 -19.23 -1.16 -13.46
C CYS A 145 -19.31 0.29 -13.98
N LEU A 146 -18.16 0.88 -14.33
CA LEU A 146 -18.08 2.31 -14.68
C LEU A 146 -18.24 2.62 -16.16
N GLY A 147 -18.08 1.61 -17.03
CA GLY A 147 -17.93 1.78 -18.49
C GLY A 147 -16.48 2.15 -18.83
N LYS A 148 -16.06 1.81 -20.06
CA LYS A 148 -14.67 1.99 -20.53
C LYS A 148 -14.42 3.32 -21.26
N GLN A 149 -15.41 4.20 -21.38
CA GLN A 149 -15.33 5.37 -22.23
C GLN A 149 -15.76 6.64 -21.51
N GLY A 150 -15.17 7.74 -21.97
CA GLY A 150 -15.52 9.09 -21.55
C GLY A 150 -14.50 9.75 -20.64
N ALA A 151 -14.51 11.07 -20.68
CA ALA A 151 -13.49 11.91 -20.02
C ALA A 151 -13.35 11.64 -18.51
N LEU A 152 -14.43 11.31 -17.81
CA LEU A 152 -14.36 11.00 -16.38
C LEU A 152 -13.67 9.68 -16.13
N PHE A 153 -13.90 8.66 -16.96
CA PHE A 153 -13.22 7.37 -16.83
C PHE A 153 -11.72 7.54 -17.10
N GLU A 154 -11.34 8.08 -18.24
CA GLU A 154 -9.95 8.22 -18.69
C GLU A 154 -9.10 9.15 -17.79
N LYS A 155 -9.71 10.25 -17.30
CA LYS A 155 -8.99 11.29 -16.57
C LYS A 155 -9.08 11.18 -15.04
N PHE A 156 -9.89 10.27 -14.51
CA PHE A 156 -10.06 10.12 -13.06
C PHE A 156 -10.21 8.67 -12.60
N TRP A 157 -11.22 7.93 -13.12
CA TRP A 157 -11.52 6.60 -12.58
C TRP A 157 -10.44 5.57 -12.91
N GLU A 158 -9.95 5.52 -14.13
CA GLU A 158 -8.88 4.60 -14.52
C GLU A 158 -7.56 4.91 -13.78
N PRO A 159 -7.05 6.16 -13.75
CA PRO A 159 -5.89 6.51 -12.94
C PRO A 159 -6.05 6.17 -11.45
N LEU A 160 -7.23 6.44 -10.87
CA LEU A 160 -7.49 6.11 -9.47
C LEU A 160 -7.50 4.60 -9.23
N ALA A 161 -8.20 3.84 -10.09
CA ALA A 161 -8.30 2.40 -9.98
C ALA A 161 -6.93 1.72 -10.13
N VAL A 162 -6.19 2.07 -11.17
CA VAL A 162 -4.85 1.52 -11.42
C VAL A 162 -3.90 1.84 -10.27
N SER A 163 -3.98 3.06 -9.71
CA SER A 163 -3.12 3.45 -8.59
C SER A 163 -3.48 2.74 -7.29
N ALA A 164 -4.77 2.59 -6.99
CA ALA A 164 -5.24 1.97 -5.76
C ALA A 164 -5.16 0.44 -5.78
N LEU A 165 -5.40 -0.17 -6.95
CA LEU A 165 -5.51 -1.62 -7.11
C LEU A 165 -4.28 -2.25 -7.76
N ASN A 166 -3.34 -1.45 -8.27
CA ASN A 166 -2.19 -1.95 -9.02
C ASN A 166 -2.56 -3.03 -10.07
N THR A 167 -3.69 -2.84 -10.72
CA THR A 167 -4.28 -3.75 -11.70
C THR A 167 -5.08 -2.89 -12.68
N HIS A 168 -5.01 -3.18 -13.97
CA HIS A 168 -5.76 -2.43 -14.99
C HIS A 168 -7.26 -2.48 -14.70
N ALA A 169 -7.98 -1.39 -14.99
CA ALA A 169 -9.39 -1.25 -14.63
C ALA A 169 -10.32 -2.30 -15.27
N ASP A 170 -9.90 -2.92 -16.38
CA ASP A 170 -10.63 -4.00 -17.03
C ASP A 170 -10.40 -5.39 -16.42
N GLU A 171 -9.40 -5.54 -15.57
CA GLU A 171 -9.12 -6.75 -14.82
C GLU A 171 -9.39 -6.58 -13.31
N ALA A 172 -9.32 -5.35 -12.81
CA ALA A 172 -9.37 -5.04 -11.38
C ALA A 172 -10.78 -5.26 -10.79
N ALA A 173 -10.86 -5.90 -9.64
CA ALA A 173 -12.11 -6.17 -8.93
C ALA A 173 -12.77 -4.87 -8.46
N ALA A 174 -13.99 -4.61 -8.91
CA ALA A 174 -14.78 -3.44 -8.55
C ALA A 174 -15.07 -3.38 -7.05
N SER A 175 -15.27 -4.54 -6.42
CA SER A 175 -15.53 -4.68 -4.98
C SER A 175 -14.43 -4.10 -4.09
N LEU A 176 -13.19 -4.00 -4.57
CA LEU A 176 -12.07 -3.37 -3.83
C LEU A 176 -11.99 -1.85 -4.02
N LEU A 177 -12.52 -1.31 -5.13
CA LEU A 177 -12.48 0.14 -5.36
C LEU A 177 -13.53 0.88 -4.54
N TRP A 178 -14.72 0.29 -4.36
CA TRP A 178 -15.80 0.94 -3.61
C TRP A 178 -15.41 1.32 -2.17
N PRO A 179 -14.78 0.45 -1.36
CA PRO A 179 -14.32 0.82 -0.02
C PRO A 179 -13.35 2.01 -0.03
N VAL A 180 -12.43 2.07 -1.01
CA VAL A 180 -11.53 3.22 -1.16
C VAL A 180 -12.34 4.50 -1.39
N VAL A 181 -13.24 4.49 -2.36
CA VAL A 181 -14.08 5.65 -2.69
C VAL A 181 -14.99 6.05 -1.53
N SER A 182 -15.67 5.08 -0.91
CA SER A 182 -16.65 5.34 0.14
C SER A 182 -16.01 5.80 1.47
N GLU A 183 -14.83 5.30 1.79
CA GLU A 183 -14.11 5.68 3.03
C GLU A 183 -13.36 7.02 2.89
N THR A 184 -13.14 7.51 1.68
CA THR A 184 -12.43 8.77 1.39
C THR A 184 -13.35 9.80 0.74
N PHE A 185 -13.49 9.80 -0.58
CA PHE A 185 -14.32 10.76 -1.33
C PHE A 185 -15.78 10.78 -0.86
N GLY A 186 -16.35 9.63 -0.53
CA GLY A 186 -17.71 9.51 0.00
C GLY A 186 -17.92 10.08 1.41
N ARG A 187 -16.82 10.46 2.10
CA ARG A 187 -16.87 11.17 3.39
C ARG A 187 -16.59 12.65 3.27
N GLY A 188 -16.31 13.12 2.05
CA GLY A 188 -16.05 14.52 1.75
C GLY A 188 -14.59 14.93 1.91
N GLU A 189 -14.33 16.21 1.69
CA GLU A 189 -13.02 16.84 1.61
C GLU A 189 -12.09 16.43 2.77
N ALA A 190 -12.57 16.50 4.00
CA ALA A 190 -11.76 16.21 5.18
C ALA A 190 -11.21 14.77 5.25
N ALA A 191 -11.80 13.84 4.51
CA ALA A 191 -11.37 12.43 4.48
C ALA A 191 -10.54 12.07 3.24
N CYS A 192 -10.39 12.98 2.28
CA CYS A 192 -9.64 12.70 1.05
C CYS A 192 -8.45 13.64 0.80
N ARG A 193 -7.95 14.33 1.82
CA ARG A 193 -6.74 15.16 1.70
C ARG A 193 -5.53 14.28 1.41
N PRO A 194 -4.81 14.52 0.30
CA PRO A 194 -3.63 13.75 -0.03
C PRO A 194 -2.47 14.07 0.93
N ARG A 195 -1.75 13.02 1.33
CA ARG A 195 -0.60 13.10 2.24
C ARG A 195 0.52 12.19 1.76
N ILE A 196 1.74 12.65 1.94
CA ILE A 196 2.96 11.85 1.73
C ILE A 196 3.84 11.92 2.97
N ALA A 197 4.76 10.97 3.10
CA ALA A 197 5.76 10.99 4.16
C ALA A 197 6.68 12.22 3.98
N ARG A 198 6.85 13.02 5.04
CA ARG A 198 7.67 14.24 5.00
C ARG A 198 9.14 13.96 4.71
N LYS A 199 9.74 12.99 5.40
CA LYS A 199 11.14 12.59 5.22
C LYS A 199 11.30 11.25 4.53
N GLY A 200 10.33 10.36 4.67
CA GLY A 200 10.30 9.02 4.09
C GLY A 200 9.44 8.06 4.90
N LEU A 201 9.13 6.93 4.28
CA LEU A 201 8.25 5.92 4.87
C LEU A 201 8.85 5.27 6.12
N SER A 202 10.17 5.07 6.15
CA SER A 202 10.84 4.52 7.33
C SER A 202 10.74 5.45 8.53
N ASP A 203 10.91 6.77 8.33
CA ASP A 203 10.72 7.76 9.38
C ASP A 203 9.27 7.79 9.90
N CYS A 204 8.28 7.66 9.02
CA CYS A 204 6.87 7.66 9.42
C CYS A 204 6.43 6.41 10.16
N PHE A 205 6.85 5.23 9.71
CA PHE A 205 6.24 3.96 10.11
C PHE A 205 7.20 2.96 10.74
N ILE A 206 8.45 2.85 10.23
CA ILE A 206 9.31 1.72 10.56
C ILE A 206 10.17 1.98 11.78
N GLU A 207 10.99 3.02 11.75
CA GLU A 207 11.87 3.37 12.87
C GLU A 207 11.10 3.64 14.17
N PRO A 208 9.97 4.38 14.14
CA PRO A 208 9.16 4.56 15.34
C PRO A 208 8.54 3.26 15.85
N SER A 209 8.15 2.36 14.96
CA SER A 209 7.65 1.03 15.35
C SER A 209 8.74 0.23 16.06
N LEU A 210 9.95 0.18 15.49
CA LEU A 210 11.08 -0.51 16.11
C LEU A 210 11.43 0.10 17.49
N ASN A 211 11.39 1.42 17.59
CA ASN A 211 11.59 2.14 18.85
C ASN A 211 10.48 1.82 19.89
N PHE A 212 9.22 1.72 19.43
CA PHE A 212 8.11 1.31 20.27
C PHE A 212 8.33 -0.11 20.80
N LEU A 213 8.68 -1.06 19.94
CA LEU A 213 8.97 -2.44 20.32
C LEU A 213 10.13 -2.50 21.33
N ALA A 214 11.21 -1.77 21.08
CA ALA A 214 12.39 -1.73 21.94
C ALA A 214 12.06 -1.21 23.36
N LYS A 215 11.21 -0.19 23.47
CA LYS A 215 10.71 0.32 24.76
C LYS A 215 9.92 -0.73 25.55
N GLN A 216 9.35 -1.73 24.85
CA GLN A 216 8.67 -2.89 25.44
C GLN A 216 9.59 -4.12 25.54
N SER A 217 10.90 -3.91 25.53
CA SER A 217 11.92 -4.99 25.58
C SER A 217 11.75 -6.06 24.50
N THR A 218 11.18 -5.67 23.35
CA THR A 218 10.98 -6.54 22.19
C THR A 218 11.83 -6.03 21.02
N HIS A 219 12.59 -6.91 20.40
CA HIS A 219 13.44 -6.60 19.25
C HIS A 219 13.11 -7.52 18.08
N VAL A 220 13.21 -6.98 16.85
CA VAL A 220 13.07 -7.79 15.65
C VAL A 220 14.32 -8.65 15.47
N ARG A 221 14.11 -9.96 15.27
CA ARG A 221 15.17 -10.91 14.96
C ARG A 221 15.31 -10.99 13.44
N PHE A 222 16.33 -10.32 12.92
CA PHE A 222 16.62 -10.27 11.49
C PHE A 222 17.34 -11.54 10.99
N GLY A 223 17.33 -11.78 9.67
CA GLY A 223 17.93 -12.95 9.05
C GLY A 223 17.14 -14.26 9.29
N GLN A 224 15.95 -14.16 9.88
CA GLN A 224 15.11 -15.30 10.24
C GLN A 224 14.04 -15.55 9.17
N ARG A 225 14.39 -16.33 8.15
CA ARG A 225 13.46 -16.71 7.08
C ARG A 225 12.72 -18.00 7.44
N LEU A 226 11.42 -17.91 7.69
CA LEU A 226 10.58 -19.10 7.88
C LEU A 226 10.59 -19.97 6.62
N ARG A 227 10.86 -21.26 6.79
CA ARG A 227 10.86 -22.31 5.74
C ARG A 227 9.52 -23.05 5.72
N CYS A 228 9.14 -23.58 6.85
CA CYS A 228 7.90 -24.34 7.02
C CYS A 228 7.47 -24.36 8.48
N PHE A 229 6.27 -24.84 8.69
CA PHE A 229 5.72 -25.17 9.99
C PHE A 229 5.81 -26.69 10.22
N GLU A 230 6.08 -27.08 11.46
CA GLU A 230 5.71 -28.39 11.95
C GLU A 230 4.33 -28.29 12.62
N SER A 231 3.47 -29.27 12.41
CA SER A 231 2.10 -29.23 12.93
C SER A 231 1.59 -30.64 13.20
N THR A 232 0.80 -30.76 14.26
CA THR A 232 -0.11 -31.90 14.45
C THR A 232 -1.39 -31.67 13.64
N GLU A 233 -2.37 -32.57 13.77
CA GLU A 233 -3.70 -32.36 13.19
C GLU A 233 -4.38 -31.09 13.73
N ASP A 234 -4.11 -30.71 14.99
CA ASP A 234 -4.82 -29.64 15.69
C ASP A 234 -4.11 -28.30 15.69
N LYS A 235 -2.75 -28.25 15.69
CA LYS A 235 -2.03 -26.98 15.85
C LYS A 235 -0.62 -27.01 15.26
N ILE A 236 -0.05 -25.81 15.11
CA ILE A 236 1.38 -25.62 14.81
C ILE A 236 2.18 -25.92 16.09
N THR A 237 3.23 -26.74 15.97
CA THR A 237 4.09 -27.16 17.08
C THR A 237 5.50 -26.64 17.00
N ALA A 238 6.03 -26.34 15.78
CA ALA A 238 7.33 -25.72 15.64
C ALA A 238 7.43 -24.82 14.40
N LEU A 239 8.36 -23.87 14.45
CA LEU A 239 8.72 -22.94 13.39
C LEU A 239 10.13 -23.25 12.90
N HIS A 240 10.26 -23.67 11.64
CA HIS A 240 11.55 -23.98 11.02
C HIS A 240 12.06 -22.80 10.20
N PHE A 241 13.16 -22.20 10.62
CA PHE A 241 13.82 -21.09 9.93
C PHE A 241 15.01 -21.57 9.07
N SER A 242 15.55 -20.70 8.25
CA SER A 242 16.81 -20.95 7.54
C SER A 242 17.97 -21.05 8.52
N GLY A 243 18.99 -21.88 8.17
CA GLY A 243 20.15 -22.14 9.06
C GLY A 243 19.85 -23.08 10.22
N ASP A 244 18.92 -24.02 9.99
CA ASP A 244 18.53 -25.09 10.95
C ASP A 244 18.07 -24.58 12.33
N HIS A 245 17.66 -23.31 12.38
CA HIS A 245 17.08 -22.73 13.59
C HIS A 245 15.61 -23.13 13.72
N VAL A 246 15.29 -23.87 14.77
CA VAL A 246 13.94 -24.34 15.10
C VAL A 246 13.49 -23.69 16.39
N ILE A 247 12.23 -23.27 16.42
CA ILE A 247 11.55 -22.78 17.61
C ILE A 247 10.38 -23.72 17.89
N GLU A 248 10.49 -24.50 18.95
CA GLU A 248 9.38 -25.26 19.50
C GLU A 248 8.37 -24.32 20.14
N LEU A 249 7.10 -24.56 19.92
CA LEU A 249 6.01 -23.77 20.48
C LEU A 249 5.44 -24.45 21.74
N ASP A 250 5.33 -23.65 22.79
CA ASP A 250 4.61 -24.08 23.98
C ASP A 250 3.10 -24.24 23.70
N ARG A 251 2.40 -24.90 24.63
CA ARG A 251 0.96 -25.21 24.46
C ARG A 251 0.13 -23.98 24.16
N ASP A 252 0.44 -22.86 24.80
CA ASP A 252 -0.34 -21.62 24.76
C ASP A 252 0.24 -20.60 23.75
N ASP A 253 1.30 -20.97 23.03
CA ASP A 253 1.91 -20.10 22.02
C ASP A 253 1.05 -19.99 20.77
N SER A 254 1.10 -18.82 20.17
CA SER A 254 0.38 -18.50 18.93
C SER A 254 1.30 -17.87 17.90
N VAL A 255 0.94 -18.00 16.64
CA VAL A 255 1.70 -17.47 15.50
C VAL A 255 0.85 -16.51 14.68
N ILE A 256 1.40 -15.35 14.33
CA ILE A 256 0.86 -14.47 13.30
C ILE A 256 1.79 -14.53 12.10
N LEU A 257 1.31 -15.07 10.98
CA LEU A 257 2.04 -15.11 9.71
C LEU A 257 1.76 -13.83 8.92
N ALA A 258 2.73 -12.91 8.93
CA ALA A 258 2.64 -11.58 8.33
C ALA A 258 3.62 -11.40 7.15
N VAL A 259 3.76 -12.42 6.33
CA VAL A 259 4.65 -12.46 5.16
C VAL A 259 3.85 -12.25 3.86
N PRO A 260 4.48 -11.91 2.72
CA PRO A 260 3.79 -11.84 1.42
C PRO A 260 3.12 -13.18 1.05
N HIS A 261 2.00 -13.11 0.31
CA HIS A 261 1.19 -14.28 -0.08
C HIS A 261 2.02 -15.44 -0.66
N GLY A 262 2.97 -15.14 -1.54
CA GLY A 262 3.82 -16.18 -2.13
C GLY A 262 4.76 -16.87 -1.15
N ALA A 263 5.16 -16.20 -0.05
CA ALA A 263 5.93 -16.81 1.03
C ALA A 263 5.01 -17.61 1.97
N ALA A 264 3.81 -17.10 2.23
CA ALA A 264 2.80 -17.78 3.04
C ALA A 264 2.39 -19.13 2.44
N ILE A 265 2.12 -19.17 1.12
CA ILE A 265 1.80 -20.43 0.40
C ILE A 265 2.96 -21.43 0.49
N LYS A 266 4.21 -20.96 0.40
CA LYS A 266 5.38 -21.84 0.51
C LYS A 266 5.53 -22.45 1.91
N ALA A 267 5.26 -21.67 2.96
CA ALA A 267 5.34 -22.11 4.35
C ALA A 267 4.16 -23.00 4.75
N ALA A 268 2.97 -22.75 4.19
CA ALA A 268 1.72 -23.44 4.49
C ALA A 268 0.99 -23.86 3.21
N ARG A 269 1.46 -24.92 2.55
CA ARG A 269 0.95 -25.39 1.24
C ARG A 269 -0.53 -25.79 1.24
N TRP A 270 -1.10 -26.07 2.40
CA TRP A 270 -2.51 -26.38 2.59
C TRP A 270 -3.42 -25.14 2.59
N MET A 271 -2.84 -23.94 2.62
CA MET A 271 -3.57 -22.68 2.73
C MET A 271 -3.95 -22.14 1.35
N GLN A 272 -5.19 -21.65 1.25
CA GLN A 272 -5.61 -20.87 0.10
C GLN A 272 -5.15 -19.41 0.25
N ALA A 273 -4.58 -18.86 -0.80
CA ALA A 273 -4.21 -17.45 -0.89
C ALA A 273 -4.09 -17.02 -2.36
N PRO A 274 -4.08 -15.71 -2.67
CA PRO A 274 -3.80 -15.20 -3.99
C PRO A 274 -2.48 -15.73 -4.55
N ARG A 275 -2.44 -16.03 -5.85
CA ARG A 275 -1.26 -16.60 -6.53
C ARG A 275 -0.59 -15.64 -7.47
N GLY A 276 -1.39 -14.83 -8.19
CA GLY A 276 -0.91 -13.81 -9.11
C GLY A 276 -0.29 -12.62 -8.38
N SER A 277 0.71 -11.99 -8.99
CA SER A 277 1.31 -10.74 -8.50
C SER A 277 1.37 -9.73 -9.62
N ARG A 278 1.37 -8.43 -9.28
CA ARG A 278 1.57 -7.31 -10.19
C ARG A 278 2.80 -6.50 -9.78
N ALA A 279 3.51 -6.00 -10.80
CA ALA A 279 4.68 -5.17 -10.60
C ALA A 279 4.32 -3.69 -10.45
N ILE A 280 5.17 -2.96 -9.73
CA ILE A 280 5.25 -1.50 -9.72
C ILE A 280 6.67 -1.11 -10.12
N VAL A 281 6.79 -0.08 -10.95
CA VAL A 281 8.09 0.52 -11.28
C VAL A 281 8.08 1.95 -10.74
N ASN A 282 9.12 2.29 -9.96
CA ASN A 282 9.37 3.63 -9.48
C ASN A 282 10.66 4.16 -10.09
N GLY A 283 10.67 5.44 -10.44
CA GLY A 283 11.87 6.17 -10.86
C GLY A 283 12.11 7.35 -9.93
N HIS A 284 13.33 7.53 -9.46
CA HIS A 284 13.75 8.67 -8.65
C HIS A 284 14.82 9.44 -9.41
N PHE A 285 14.67 10.76 -9.52
CA PHE A 285 15.51 11.65 -10.33
C PHE A 285 15.96 12.83 -9.49
N LEU A 286 17.25 13.14 -9.52
CA LEU A 286 17.83 14.27 -8.79
C LEU A 286 17.61 15.56 -9.60
N LEU A 287 16.85 16.48 -9.05
CA LEU A 287 16.64 17.80 -9.65
C LEU A 287 17.83 18.73 -9.37
N SER A 288 18.06 19.70 -10.23
CA SER A 288 19.10 20.73 -10.04
C SER A 288 18.75 21.72 -8.93
N GLN A 289 17.48 21.83 -8.58
CA GLN A 289 16.98 22.72 -7.52
C GLN A 289 15.90 22.01 -6.71
N ALA A 290 15.93 22.21 -5.39
CA ALA A 290 14.89 21.77 -4.49
C ALA A 290 13.62 22.62 -4.66
N LEU A 291 12.45 21.99 -4.45
CA LEU A 291 11.19 22.71 -4.35
C LEU A 291 10.94 23.12 -2.88
N ASP A 292 10.39 24.32 -2.67
CA ASP A 292 10.03 24.81 -1.34
C ASP A 292 8.94 23.96 -0.66
N HIS A 293 8.07 23.36 -1.47
CA HIS A 293 6.97 22.53 -1.00
C HIS A 293 6.85 21.22 -1.77
N PRO A 294 6.50 20.14 -1.12
CA PRO A 294 6.22 18.88 -1.79
C PRO A 294 5.11 19.01 -2.83
N ARG A 295 5.29 18.35 -3.97
CA ARG A 295 4.30 18.32 -5.05
C ARG A 295 3.78 16.92 -5.27
N ILE A 296 2.49 16.81 -5.51
CA ILE A 296 1.80 15.56 -5.87
C ILE A 296 1.01 15.83 -7.13
N LEU A 297 1.28 15.11 -8.22
CA LEU A 297 0.66 15.34 -9.52
C LEU A 297 0.29 14.02 -10.17
N GLY A 298 -0.98 13.85 -10.52
CA GLY A 298 -1.47 12.76 -11.36
C GLY A 298 -1.11 13.03 -12.82
N MET A 299 -0.61 12.02 -13.51
CA MET A 299 -0.23 12.08 -14.91
C MET A 299 -1.07 11.09 -15.71
N VAL A 300 -1.67 11.53 -16.80
CA VAL A 300 -2.45 10.66 -17.68
C VAL A 300 -1.95 10.78 -19.12
N GLY A 301 -2.18 9.78 -19.93
CA GLY A 301 -1.81 9.79 -21.34
C GLY A 301 -0.35 9.48 -21.64
N GLY A 302 0.45 9.10 -20.63
CA GLY A 302 1.84 8.69 -20.73
C GLY A 302 2.16 7.40 -20.02
N THR A 303 3.44 7.17 -19.76
CA THR A 303 3.94 6.01 -18.99
C THR A 303 3.81 6.23 -17.48
N CYS A 304 4.12 7.44 -16.98
CA CYS A 304 4.09 7.78 -15.57
C CYS A 304 2.64 8.04 -15.12
N HIS A 305 2.27 7.51 -13.95
CA HIS A 305 0.94 7.71 -13.38
C HIS A 305 0.89 8.80 -12.32
N TRP A 306 1.92 8.87 -11.47
CA TRP A 306 2.03 9.86 -10.41
C TRP A 306 3.45 10.38 -10.29
N LEU A 307 3.57 11.70 -10.17
CA LEU A 307 4.80 12.41 -9.82
C LEU A 307 4.69 12.94 -8.40
N PHE A 308 5.71 12.64 -7.61
CA PHE A 308 5.93 13.15 -6.27
C PHE A 308 7.26 13.89 -6.26
N VAL A 309 7.28 15.14 -5.82
CA VAL A 309 8.52 15.87 -5.62
C VAL A 309 8.66 16.20 -4.15
N ARG A 310 9.79 15.81 -3.59
CA ARG A 310 10.16 16.08 -2.21
C ARG A 310 11.59 16.59 -2.19
N ASP A 311 11.76 17.82 -1.72
CA ASP A 311 13.04 18.53 -1.79
C ASP A 311 13.55 18.57 -3.24
N ASP A 312 14.72 18.00 -3.52
CA ASP A 312 15.34 17.92 -4.83
C ASP A 312 15.20 16.54 -5.52
N VAL A 313 14.27 15.69 -5.05
CA VAL A 313 14.01 14.39 -5.66
C VAL A 313 12.63 14.35 -6.29
N ALA A 314 12.59 14.23 -7.62
CA ALA A 314 11.38 13.91 -8.38
C ALA A 314 11.23 12.39 -8.46
N SER A 315 10.12 11.88 -7.97
CA SER A 315 9.84 10.44 -7.91
C SER A 315 8.57 10.12 -8.67
N VAL A 316 8.61 9.21 -9.62
CA VAL A 316 7.44 8.75 -10.37
C VAL A 316 7.11 7.30 -10.05
N THR A 317 5.83 6.98 -10.16
CA THR A 317 5.30 5.63 -9.95
C THR A 317 4.47 5.21 -11.16
N VAL A 318 4.73 3.99 -11.63
CA VAL A 318 3.92 3.29 -12.63
C VAL A 318 3.36 2.02 -12.00
N SER A 319 2.05 1.95 -11.86
CA SER A 319 1.32 0.78 -11.37
C SER A 319 0.97 -0.16 -12.53
N ALA A 320 0.61 -1.43 -12.23
CA ALA A 320 0.34 -2.47 -13.22
C ALA A 320 1.47 -2.60 -14.27
N ALA A 321 2.71 -2.46 -13.81
CA ALA A 321 3.89 -2.27 -14.64
C ALA A 321 4.59 -3.58 -15.04
N ASP A 322 3.84 -4.68 -15.24
CA ASP A 322 4.40 -6.00 -15.51
C ASP A 322 5.24 -6.06 -16.79
N VAL A 323 4.83 -5.31 -17.81
CA VAL A 323 5.56 -5.18 -19.08
C VAL A 323 6.78 -4.29 -18.88
N LEU A 324 6.60 -3.07 -18.38
CA LEU A 324 7.66 -2.08 -18.16
C LEU A 324 8.78 -2.62 -17.25
N ALA A 325 8.44 -3.45 -16.26
CA ALA A 325 9.43 -4.05 -15.35
C ALA A 325 10.43 -4.99 -16.04
N ARG A 326 10.19 -5.37 -17.32
CA ARG A 326 11.09 -6.21 -18.12
C ARG A 326 12.10 -5.39 -18.93
N ASP A 327 11.78 -4.12 -19.23
CA ASP A 327 12.60 -3.22 -20.02
C ASP A 327 13.93 -2.87 -19.30
N ASP A 328 14.92 -2.38 -20.04
CA ASP A 328 16.17 -1.93 -19.46
C ASP A 328 15.96 -0.72 -18.53
N PRO A 329 16.64 -0.65 -17.36
CA PRO A 329 16.50 0.47 -16.43
C PRO A 329 16.82 1.84 -17.05
N GLN A 330 17.76 1.92 -17.96
CA GLN A 330 18.14 3.18 -18.61
C GLN A 330 17.05 3.64 -19.59
N GLU A 331 16.48 2.71 -20.36
CA GLU A 331 15.36 3.02 -21.27
C GLU A 331 14.14 3.51 -20.50
N ILE A 332 13.86 2.86 -19.36
CA ILE A 332 12.79 3.31 -18.44
C ILE A 332 13.09 4.71 -17.92
N ALA A 333 14.32 4.97 -17.49
CA ALA A 333 14.71 6.27 -16.94
C ALA A 333 14.59 7.40 -17.97
N ILE A 334 15.04 7.19 -19.21
CA ILE A 334 14.91 8.17 -20.29
C ILE A 334 13.42 8.51 -20.51
N ARG A 335 12.59 7.47 -20.70
CA ARG A 335 11.14 7.66 -20.92
C ARG A 335 10.45 8.41 -19.77
N MET A 336 10.77 8.05 -18.52
CA MET A 336 10.23 8.73 -17.34
C MET A 336 10.73 10.17 -17.22
N TRP A 337 12.00 10.41 -17.52
CA TRP A 337 12.59 11.75 -17.45
C TRP A 337 11.97 12.71 -18.47
N ASP A 338 11.77 12.25 -19.70
CA ASP A 338 11.13 13.05 -20.74
C ASP A 338 9.73 13.55 -20.28
N GLU A 339 8.93 12.67 -19.66
CA GLU A 339 7.62 13.03 -19.13
C GLU A 339 7.70 13.97 -17.91
N ILE A 340 8.68 13.76 -17.01
CA ILE A 340 8.95 14.65 -15.87
C ILE A 340 9.37 16.04 -16.38
N ALA A 341 10.32 16.08 -17.31
CA ALA A 341 10.83 17.31 -17.90
C ALA A 341 9.71 18.14 -18.55
N GLN A 342 8.84 17.47 -19.34
CA GLN A 342 7.66 18.10 -19.93
C GLN A 342 6.74 18.75 -18.88
N VAL A 343 6.47 18.04 -17.79
CA VAL A 343 5.55 18.50 -16.74
C VAL A 343 6.14 19.61 -15.88
N MET A 344 7.47 19.60 -15.70
CA MET A 344 8.19 20.54 -14.84
C MET A 344 8.76 21.75 -15.61
N GLY A 345 8.58 21.81 -16.94
CA GLY A 345 9.15 22.90 -17.77
C GLY A 345 10.67 22.81 -17.88
N LEU A 346 11.20 21.59 -17.94
CA LEU A 346 12.62 21.27 -18.06
C LEU A 346 12.94 20.58 -19.41
N GLU A 347 12.11 20.84 -20.44
CA GLU A 347 12.29 20.21 -21.75
C GLU A 347 13.68 20.44 -22.29
N GLY A 348 14.31 19.39 -22.78
CA GLY A 348 15.68 19.43 -23.30
C GLY A 348 16.77 19.34 -22.21
N ALA A 349 16.42 19.30 -20.92
CA ALA A 349 17.40 19.05 -19.87
C ALA A 349 17.96 17.60 -19.98
N PRO A 350 19.27 17.40 -19.78
CA PRO A 350 19.86 16.07 -19.83
C PRO A 350 19.31 15.18 -18.72
N LEU A 351 19.32 13.86 -18.96
CA LEU A 351 18.94 12.89 -17.93
C LEU A 351 19.84 13.06 -16.69
N PRO A 352 19.27 13.39 -15.52
CA PRO A 352 20.04 13.57 -14.29
C PRO A 352 20.45 12.23 -13.67
N ALA A 353 21.10 12.29 -12.51
CA ALA A 353 21.29 11.09 -11.69
C ALA A 353 19.91 10.49 -11.32
N TYR A 354 19.79 9.18 -11.46
CA TYR A 354 18.52 8.50 -11.25
C TYR A 354 18.67 7.13 -10.59
N ARG A 355 17.55 6.62 -10.06
CA ARG A 355 17.39 5.25 -9.59
C ARG A 355 16.05 4.69 -10.08
N ILE A 356 16.08 3.54 -10.77
CA ILE A 356 14.88 2.76 -11.10
C ILE A 356 14.74 1.61 -10.10
N VAL A 357 13.57 1.52 -9.49
CA VAL A 357 13.19 0.48 -8.54
C VAL A 357 12.07 -0.36 -9.14
N LYS A 358 12.31 -1.63 -9.39
CA LYS A 358 11.34 -2.58 -9.96
C LYS A 358 10.86 -3.53 -8.88
N GLU A 359 9.72 -3.27 -8.28
CA GLU A 359 9.08 -4.19 -7.34
C GLU A 359 8.19 -5.16 -8.13
N LYS A 360 8.75 -6.30 -8.53
CA LYS A 360 8.08 -7.29 -9.39
C LYS A 360 6.90 -7.99 -8.71
N ARG A 361 6.81 -7.95 -7.39
CA ARG A 361 5.74 -8.53 -6.60
C ARG A 361 5.21 -7.50 -5.60
N ALA A 362 4.83 -6.34 -6.15
CA ALA A 362 4.37 -5.20 -5.37
C ALA A 362 3.06 -5.48 -4.65
N THR A 363 2.10 -6.12 -5.33
CA THR A 363 0.82 -6.54 -4.76
C THR A 363 0.46 -7.93 -5.30
N PHE A 364 -0.54 -8.59 -4.71
CA PHE A 364 -1.24 -9.64 -5.45
C PHE A 364 -2.02 -9.01 -6.61
N ALA A 365 -2.31 -9.80 -7.66
CA ALA A 365 -3.15 -9.34 -8.76
C ALA A 365 -4.58 -9.16 -8.23
N GLN A 366 -5.08 -7.93 -8.22
CA GLN A 366 -6.37 -7.63 -7.57
C GLN A 366 -7.55 -7.84 -8.54
N THR A 367 -7.55 -8.98 -9.21
CA THR A 367 -8.65 -9.44 -10.06
C THR A 367 -9.75 -10.10 -9.22
N PRO A 368 -11.00 -10.19 -9.70
CA PRO A 368 -12.08 -10.89 -9.00
C PRO A 368 -11.69 -12.30 -8.53
N GLU A 369 -11.04 -13.08 -9.38
CA GLU A 369 -10.59 -14.44 -9.07
C GLU A 369 -9.60 -14.47 -7.90
N GLU A 370 -8.58 -13.61 -7.90
CA GLU A 370 -7.57 -13.55 -6.85
C GLU A 370 -8.12 -12.94 -5.55
N VAL A 371 -9.09 -12.03 -5.65
CA VAL A 371 -9.81 -11.49 -4.49
C VAL A 371 -10.63 -12.58 -3.80
N ALA A 372 -11.30 -13.45 -4.55
CA ALA A 372 -12.04 -14.60 -4.01
C ALA A 372 -11.15 -15.62 -3.27
N ARG A 373 -9.85 -15.62 -3.54
CA ARG A 373 -8.86 -16.48 -2.85
C ARG A 373 -8.31 -15.90 -1.56
N ARG A 374 -8.68 -14.67 -1.19
CA ARG A 374 -8.17 -14.02 0.02
C ARG A 374 -8.70 -14.71 1.27
N PRO A 375 -7.82 -15.23 2.15
CA PRO A 375 -8.26 -15.84 3.40
C PRO A 375 -8.61 -14.77 4.44
N GLY A 376 -9.44 -15.14 5.39
CA GLY A 376 -9.63 -14.37 6.62
C GLY A 376 -8.41 -14.48 7.55
N VAL A 377 -8.55 -13.91 8.75
CA VAL A 377 -7.49 -13.91 9.78
C VAL A 377 -7.25 -15.32 10.35
N ARG A 378 -8.32 -16.09 10.57
CA ARG A 378 -8.24 -17.43 11.18
C ARG A 378 -7.88 -18.47 10.13
N THR A 379 -7.10 -19.47 10.54
CA THR A 379 -6.81 -20.64 9.72
C THR A 379 -7.48 -21.90 10.30
N ILE A 380 -7.31 -23.02 9.63
CA ILE A 380 -7.70 -24.33 10.15
C ILE A 380 -6.86 -24.77 11.37
N ARG A 381 -5.75 -24.09 11.64
CA ARG A 381 -4.92 -24.29 12.84
C ARG A 381 -5.25 -23.22 13.86
N PRO A 382 -5.84 -23.54 15.02
CA PRO A 382 -6.35 -22.54 15.98
C PRO A 382 -5.31 -21.55 16.49
N ASN A 383 -4.03 -21.95 16.53
CA ASN A 383 -2.93 -21.10 16.99
C ASN A 383 -2.17 -20.38 15.86
N LEU A 384 -2.66 -20.44 14.59
CA LEU A 384 -2.09 -19.72 13.46
C LEU A 384 -3.07 -18.69 12.92
N PHE A 385 -2.64 -17.44 12.92
CA PHE A 385 -3.38 -16.29 12.39
C PHE A 385 -2.64 -15.68 11.22
N LEU A 386 -3.37 -15.05 10.30
CA LEU A 386 -2.83 -14.42 9.10
C LEU A 386 -2.93 -12.91 9.18
N ALA A 387 -1.87 -12.25 8.75
CA ALA A 387 -1.85 -10.81 8.52
C ALA A 387 -1.14 -10.51 7.19
N GLY A 388 -1.57 -9.45 6.51
CA GLY A 388 -1.01 -9.04 5.23
C GLY A 388 -2.05 -8.31 4.40
N ASP A 389 -1.61 -7.48 3.48
CA ASP A 389 -2.44 -6.77 2.52
C ASP A 389 -3.23 -7.73 1.59
N TRP A 390 -2.82 -8.97 1.52
CA TRP A 390 -3.44 -10.05 0.75
C TRP A 390 -4.52 -10.83 1.52
N THR A 391 -4.69 -10.61 2.82
CA THR A 391 -5.80 -11.18 3.59
C THR A 391 -7.09 -10.38 3.37
N ASP A 392 -8.23 -10.99 3.62
CA ASP A 392 -9.51 -10.30 3.43
C ASP A 392 -9.76 -9.24 4.51
N THR A 393 -9.46 -7.99 4.15
CA THR A 393 -9.71 -6.79 4.95
C THR A 393 -10.86 -5.95 4.40
N GLY A 394 -11.42 -6.34 3.27
CA GLY A 394 -12.34 -5.52 2.47
C GLY A 394 -11.65 -4.38 1.72
N LEU A 395 -10.32 -4.21 1.85
CA LEU A 395 -9.54 -3.17 1.18
C LEU A 395 -8.56 -3.75 0.17
N PRO A 396 -8.09 -2.96 -0.80
CA PRO A 396 -7.00 -3.34 -1.68
C PRO A 396 -5.66 -3.48 -0.94
N ALA A 397 -4.64 -3.98 -1.65
CA ALA A 397 -3.28 -4.13 -1.15
C ALA A 397 -2.58 -2.77 -0.99
N THR A 398 -2.84 -2.09 0.11
CA THR A 398 -2.37 -0.75 0.45
C THR A 398 -1.75 -0.70 1.85
N ILE A 399 -1.12 0.44 2.22
CA ILE A 399 -0.67 0.70 3.61
C ILE A 399 -1.84 0.57 4.58
N GLU A 400 -3.00 1.19 4.26
CA GLU A 400 -4.23 1.10 5.07
C GLU A 400 -4.67 -0.36 5.26
N GLY A 401 -4.73 -1.14 4.17
CA GLY A 401 -5.08 -2.56 4.20
C GLY A 401 -4.09 -3.38 5.03
N SER A 402 -2.79 -3.10 4.91
CA SER A 402 -1.72 -3.77 5.67
C SER A 402 -1.85 -3.54 7.18
N LEU A 403 -2.01 -2.29 7.59
CA LEU A 403 -2.13 -1.90 9.01
C LEU A 403 -3.44 -2.42 9.62
N ARG A 404 -4.54 -2.33 8.88
CA ARG A 404 -5.85 -2.89 9.26
C ARG A 404 -5.76 -4.40 9.47
N SER A 405 -5.08 -5.11 8.56
CA SER A 405 -4.89 -6.56 8.66
C SER A 405 -4.10 -6.95 9.91
N GLY A 406 -2.98 -6.30 10.18
CA GLY A 406 -2.16 -6.58 11.36
C GLY A 406 -2.92 -6.34 12.66
N ARG A 407 -3.66 -5.24 12.76
CA ARG A 407 -4.52 -4.96 13.90
C ARG A 407 -5.63 -6.00 14.08
N LYS A 408 -6.33 -6.34 12.99
CA LYS A 408 -7.40 -7.35 13.01
C LYS A 408 -6.86 -8.71 13.47
N ALA A 409 -5.63 -9.10 13.07
CA ALA A 409 -5.00 -10.32 13.53
C ALA A 409 -4.71 -10.29 15.04
N ALA A 410 -4.19 -9.18 15.56
CA ALA A 410 -3.98 -9.00 16.98
C ALA A 410 -5.29 -9.07 17.78
N GLU A 411 -6.32 -8.33 17.37
CA GLU A 411 -7.64 -8.30 18.01
C GLU A 411 -8.32 -9.68 18.00
N THR A 412 -8.23 -10.41 16.88
CA THR A 412 -8.79 -11.75 16.75
C THR A 412 -8.11 -12.76 17.69
N LEU A 413 -6.76 -12.67 17.79
CA LEU A 413 -6.00 -13.52 18.70
C LEU A 413 -6.36 -13.21 20.18
N LEU A 414 -6.45 -11.93 20.55
CA LEU A 414 -6.81 -11.52 21.91
C LEU A 414 -8.21 -12.01 22.29
N ALA A 415 -9.17 -11.95 21.39
CA ALA A 415 -10.54 -12.44 21.62
C ALA A 415 -10.60 -13.95 21.84
N THR A 416 -9.71 -14.73 21.21
CA THR A 416 -9.66 -16.20 21.45
C THR A 416 -9.06 -16.56 22.79
N ALA A 417 -8.14 -15.74 23.30
CA ALA A 417 -7.50 -15.99 24.60
C ALA A 417 -8.41 -15.65 25.81
N THR A 418 -9.52 -14.96 25.57
CA THR A 418 -10.51 -14.57 26.63
C THR A 418 -11.76 -15.45 26.64
N SER A 419 -11.91 -16.35 25.66
CA SER A 419 -13.00 -17.34 25.68
C SER A 419 -12.59 -18.52 26.57
N PRO A 420 -13.37 -18.87 27.59
CA PRO A 420 -13.08 -19.97 28.55
C PRO A 420 -13.10 -21.34 27.87
#